data_82778cb3222ffdfca57ec4d27bfdae60
#
_entry.id   82778cb3222ffdfca57ec4d27bfdae60
#
_cell.length_a   1.000
_cell.length_b   1.000
_cell.length_c   1.000
_cell.angle_alpha   90.00
_cell.angle_beta   90.00
_cell.angle_gamma   90.00
#
_symmetry.space_group_name_H-M   'P 1'
#
loop_
_entity.id
_entity.type
_entity.pdbx_description
1 polymer ?
#
loop_
_entity_poly.entity_id
_entity_poly.type
_entity_poly.pdbx_seq_one_letter_code
_entity_poly.pdbx_strand_id
1 'polypeptide(L)'
;MIFPSLPSGMDKILKEHFDRFMKDGKLPPELKKLNGEVKLFDNEELLKVWRSNFKGIPWNDKKGNLIHGAIDNLLQKKNKLIVLDYKTRGYPLKEDTHEHYQDQMDIYNFLLRKNGYETEDYTYLLFYHPHQVEENGHVCFNTDLVKIKVNIKNAENILKKAVKVLESEMPKPNENCGYCKWVANCRF
;
A
#
# COMPACT_ATOMS: atom_id res chain seq x y z
N MET A 1 3.41 22.21 -5.63
CA MET A 1 4.86 21.90 -5.39
C MET A 1 4.93 20.66 -4.53
N ILE A 2 5.59 19.59 -4.99
CA ILE A 2 5.78 18.37 -4.18
C ILE A 2 7.04 18.63 -3.35
N PHE A 3 6.89 18.69 -2.02
CA PHE A 3 8.04 18.79 -1.14
C PHE A 3 8.75 17.43 -1.07
N PRO A 4 10.08 17.38 -1.27
CA PRO A 4 10.85 16.17 -1.02
C PRO A 4 10.66 15.75 0.44
N SER A 5 10.30 14.50 0.66
CA SER A 5 10.10 13.97 2.00
C SER A 5 10.91 12.70 2.23
N LEU A 6 11.33 12.45 3.46
CA LEU A 6 12.02 11.23 3.81
C LEU A 6 11.23 9.97 3.41
N PRO A 7 9.91 9.87 3.67
CA PRO A 7 9.12 8.72 3.24
C PRO A 7 9.15 8.46 1.73
N SER A 8 9.09 9.50 0.88
CA SER A 8 9.14 9.29 -0.57
C SER A 8 10.54 8.88 -1.06
N GLY A 9 11.60 9.40 -0.42
CA GLY A 9 12.97 8.93 -0.67
C GLY A 9 13.17 7.48 -0.26
N MET A 10 12.67 7.10 0.91
CA MET A 10 12.70 5.72 1.41
C MET A 10 11.94 4.77 0.48
N ASP A 11 10.73 5.14 0.04
CA ASP A 11 9.93 4.34 -0.90
C ASP A 11 10.73 3.97 -2.17
N LYS A 12 11.42 4.95 -2.74
CA LYS A 12 12.24 4.73 -3.94
C LYS A 12 13.36 3.72 -3.69
N ILE A 13 14.18 3.94 -2.67
CA ILE A 13 15.35 3.07 -2.41
C ILE A 13 14.92 1.67 -1.95
N LEU A 14 13.79 1.53 -1.26
CA LEU A 14 13.23 0.24 -0.88
C LEU A 14 12.77 -0.55 -2.11
N LYS A 15 12.08 0.08 -3.05
CA LYS A 15 11.71 -0.56 -4.32
C LYS A 15 12.94 -1.04 -5.09
N GLU A 16 13.98 -0.22 -5.20
CA GLU A 16 15.25 -0.60 -5.83
C GLU A 16 15.95 -1.76 -5.08
N HIS A 17 15.88 -1.77 -3.74
CA HIS A 17 16.44 -2.84 -2.93
C HIS A 17 15.73 -4.17 -3.21
N PHE A 18 14.41 -4.20 -3.18
CA PHE A 18 13.63 -5.40 -3.46
C PHE A 18 13.78 -5.87 -4.90
N ASP A 19 13.89 -4.95 -5.88
CA ASP A 19 14.09 -5.29 -7.28
C ASP A 19 15.43 -5.99 -7.54
N ARG A 20 16.47 -5.63 -6.78
CA ARG A 20 17.77 -6.37 -6.83
C ARG A 20 17.60 -7.81 -6.36
N PHE A 21 16.93 -8.02 -5.22
CA PHE A 21 16.66 -9.37 -4.71
C PHE A 21 15.76 -10.19 -5.63
N MET A 22 14.76 -9.54 -6.25
CA MET A 22 13.90 -10.18 -7.25
C MET A 22 14.72 -10.70 -8.44
N LYS A 23 15.62 -9.90 -8.98
CA LYS A 23 16.51 -10.30 -10.10
C LYS A 23 17.43 -11.47 -9.72
N ASP A 24 17.86 -11.52 -8.47
CA ASP A 24 18.70 -12.63 -7.94
C ASP A 24 17.87 -13.89 -7.60
N GLY A 25 16.53 -13.85 -7.71
CA GLY A 25 15.64 -14.93 -7.31
C GLY A 25 15.63 -15.20 -5.79
N LYS A 26 15.97 -14.20 -4.98
CA LYS A 26 16.10 -14.31 -3.52
C LYS A 26 15.07 -13.44 -2.80
N LEU A 27 14.82 -13.75 -1.52
CA LEU A 27 14.12 -12.84 -0.63
C LEU A 27 15.13 -11.92 0.08
N PRO A 28 14.79 -10.63 0.28
CA PRO A 28 15.61 -9.73 1.08
C PRO A 28 15.59 -10.12 2.57
N PRO A 29 16.57 -9.67 3.35
CA PRO A 29 16.71 -10.03 4.78
C PRO A 29 15.46 -9.78 5.61
N GLU A 30 14.70 -8.75 5.32
CA GLU A 30 13.46 -8.35 5.99
C GLU A 30 12.38 -9.44 5.92
N LEU A 31 12.42 -10.24 4.84
CA LEU A 31 11.48 -11.33 4.60
C LEU A 31 12.05 -12.72 4.93
N LYS A 32 13.19 -12.78 5.60
CA LYS A 32 13.87 -14.06 5.93
C LYS A 32 12.96 -15.09 6.59
N LYS A 33 11.99 -14.65 7.40
CA LYS A 33 11.01 -15.52 8.07
C LYS A 33 10.08 -16.25 7.10
N LEU A 34 9.98 -15.79 5.82
CA LEU A 34 9.13 -16.37 4.78
C LEU A 34 9.91 -17.24 3.79
N ASN A 35 11.19 -17.49 4.03
CA ASN A 35 12.02 -18.33 3.16
C ASN A 35 11.41 -19.73 2.97
N GLY A 36 11.36 -20.17 1.70
CA GLY A 36 10.77 -21.46 1.33
C GLY A 36 9.24 -21.45 1.19
N GLU A 37 8.55 -20.41 1.66
CA GLU A 37 7.08 -20.32 1.55
C GLU A 37 6.63 -19.47 0.37
N VAL A 38 7.37 -18.40 0.07
CA VAL A 38 7.06 -17.41 -0.95
C VAL A 38 8.30 -17.03 -1.75
N LYS A 39 8.09 -16.40 -2.90
CA LYS A 39 9.12 -15.66 -3.65
C LYS A 39 8.63 -14.26 -3.98
N LEU A 40 9.52 -13.35 -4.36
CA LEU A 40 9.13 -12.08 -4.95
C LEU A 40 8.43 -12.33 -6.29
N PHE A 41 7.41 -11.54 -6.59
CA PHE A 41 6.71 -11.61 -7.86
C PHE A 41 7.63 -11.13 -8.99
N ASP A 42 7.97 -12.03 -9.89
CA ASP A 42 8.95 -11.82 -10.94
C ASP A 42 8.31 -11.37 -12.26
N ASN A 43 7.78 -10.13 -12.25
CA ASN A 43 7.33 -9.47 -13.48
C ASN A 43 7.58 -7.97 -13.37
N GLU A 44 8.76 -7.55 -13.79
CA GLU A 44 9.23 -6.16 -13.67
C GLU A 44 8.32 -5.18 -14.45
N GLU A 45 7.84 -5.56 -15.62
CA GLU A 45 6.98 -4.71 -16.46
C GLU A 45 5.63 -4.43 -15.78
N LEU A 46 4.97 -5.47 -15.26
CA LEU A 46 3.72 -5.30 -14.51
C LEU A 46 3.93 -4.50 -13.24
N LEU A 47 4.98 -4.79 -12.46
CA LEU A 47 5.29 -4.03 -11.25
C LEU A 47 5.52 -2.56 -11.55
N LYS A 48 6.21 -2.23 -12.64
CA LYS A 48 6.42 -0.83 -13.06
C LYS A 48 5.10 -0.11 -13.33
N VAL A 49 4.13 -0.78 -13.94
CA VAL A 49 2.79 -0.23 -14.17
C VAL A 49 2.02 -0.11 -12.86
N TRP A 50 1.99 -1.16 -12.06
CA TRP A 50 1.18 -1.23 -10.82
C TRP A 50 1.71 -0.36 -9.68
N ARG A 51 2.98 0.00 -9.69
CA ARG A 51 3.61 0.97 -8.77
C ARG A 51 3.34 2.43 -9.18
N SER A 52 2.80 2.67 -10.36
CA SER A 52 2.53 4.02 -10.84
C SER A 52 1.27 4.60 -10.19
N ASN A 53 1.39 5.73 -9.52
CA ASN A 53 0.24 6.46 -8.96
C ASN A 53 -0.77 6.94 -10.02
N PHE A 54 -0.35 7.00 -11.30
CA PHE A 54 -1.23 7.42 -12.41
C PHE A 54 -1.91 6.24 -13.10
N LYS A 55 -1.25 5.09 -13.18
CA LYS A 55 -1.77 3.88 -13.85
C LYS A 55 -2.30 2.89 -12.82
N GLY A 56 -1.42 2.40 -11.96
CA GLY A 56 -1.74 1.44 -10.91
C GLY A 56 -2.38 0.15 -11.45
N ILE A 57 -3.17 -0.48 -10.60
CA ILE A 57 -4.04 -1.61 -10.95
C ILE A 57 -5.44 -1.03 -11.18
N PRO A 58 -5.89 -0.87 -12.44
CA PRO A 58 -7.17 -0.24 -12.75
C PRO A 58 -8.31 -1.26 -12.73
N TRP A 59 -9.50 -0.80 -12.40
CA TRP A 59 -10.75 -1.53 -12.60
C TRP A 59 -11.90 -0.55 -12.82
N ASN A 60 -12.77 -0.86 -13.79
CA ASN A 60 -13.98 -0.09 -14.03
C ASN A 60 -15.19 -0.85 -13.47
N ASP A 61 -16.04 -0.16 -12.74
CA ASP A 61 -17.31 -0.71 -12.33
C ASP A 61 -18.31 -0.79 -13.51
N LYS A 62 -19.52 -1.32 -13.26
CA LYS A 62 -20.56 -1.46 -14.28
C LYS A 62 -21.10 -0.10 -14.80
N LYS A 63 -20.83 0.99 -14.10
CA LYS A 63 -21.25 2.36 -14.44
C LYS A 63 -20.12 3.14 -15.13
N GLY A 64 -18.95 2.55 -15.30
CA GLY A 64 -17.80 3.18 -15.92
C GLY A 64 -16.92 3.97 -14.94
N ASN A 65 -17.16 3.91 -13.63
CA ASN A 65 -16.29 4.56 -12.66
C ASN A 65 -14.94 3.83 -12.60
N LEU A 66 -13.87 4.58 -12.84
CA LEU A 66 -12.51 4.08 -12.76
C LEU A 66 -12.03 4.09 -11.30
N ILE A 67 -11.65 2.93 -10.81
CA ILE A 67 -10.97 2.74 -9.54
C ILE A 67 -9.57 2.21 -9.84
N HIS A 68 -8.54 2.78 -9.24
CA HIS A 68 -7.18 2.24 -9.36
C HIS A 68 -6.42 2.40 -8.05
N GLY A 69 -5.39 1.57 -7.87
CA GLY A 69 -4.50 1.61 -6.71
C GLY A 69 -3.08 1.28 -7.12
N ALA A 70 -2.10 1.94 -6.50
CA ALA A 70 -0.69 1.67 -6.71
C ALA A 70 -0.13 0.86 -5.54
N ILE A 71 0.42 -0.31 -5.83
CA ILE A 71 1.06 -1.19 -4.84
C ILE A 71 2.57 -0.97 -4.81
N ASP A 72 3.21 -1.32 -3.70
CA ASP A 72 4.67 -1.26 -3.62
C ASP A 72 5.33 -2.52 -4.16
N ASN A 73 4.85 -3.69 -3.76
CA ASN A 73 5.38 -4.97 -4.22
C ASN A 73 4.38 -6.11 -4.05
N LEU A 74 4.74 -7.26 -4.58
CA LEU A 74 4.00 -8.50 -4.47
C LEU A 74 4.93 -9.67 -4.13
N LEU A 75 4.42 -10.58 -3.31
CA LEU A 75 4.95 -11.91 -3.14
C LEU A 75 4.09 -12.91 -3.89
N GLN A 76 4.68 -14.03 -4.25
CA GLN A 76 3.98 -15.13 -4.89
C GLN A 76 4.14 -16.40 -4.06
N LYS A 77 3.00 -17.04 -3.76
CA LYS A 77 2.92 -18.36 -3.12
C LYS A 77 2.18 -19.31 -4.06
N LYS A 78 2.90 -20.27 -4.66
CA LYS A 78 2.35 -21.08 -5.76
C LYS A 78 1.79 -20.17 -6.87
N ASN A 79 0.48 -20.23 -7.15
CA ASN A 79 -0.19 -19.43 -8.16
C ASN A 79 -0.88 -18.18 -7.61
N LYS A 80 -0.80 -17.93 -6.29
CA LYS A 80 -1.48 -16.80 -5.65
C LYS A 80 -0.53 -15.67 -5.34
N LEU A 81 -1.02 -14.44 -5.49
CA LEU A 81 -0.31 -13.22 -5.15
C LEU A 81 -0.60 -12.82 -3.71
N ILE A 82 0.35 -12.15 -3.09
CA ILE A 82 0.24 -11.57 -1.76
C ILE A 82 0.76 -10.13 -1.85
N VAL A 83 -0.07 -9.15 -1.50
CA VAL A 83 0.38 -7.76 -1.47
C VAL A 83 1.40 -7.57 -0.35
N LEU A 84 2.48 -6.89 -0.67
CA LEU A 84 3.51 -6.44 0.26
C LEU A 84 3.66 -4.93 0.12
N ASP A 85 3.33 -4.21 1.17
CA ASP A 85 3.33 -2.75 1.16
C ASP A 85 4.33 -2.21 2.20
N TYR A 86 5.13 -1.22 1.82
CA TYR A 86 6.17 -0.65 2.67
C TYR A 86 5.64 0.55 3.43
N LYS A 87 5.97 0.63 4.72
CA LYS A 87 5.58 1.76 5.57
C LYS A 87 6.79 2.27 6.35
N THR A 88 7.12 3.54 6.17
CA THR A 88 8.14 4.21 6.97
C THR A 88 7.50 4.99 8.12
N ARG A 89 8.05 4.88 9.30
CA ARG A 89 7.54 5.51 10.52
C ARG A 89 8.68 6.15 11.31
N GLY A 90 8.38 7.16 12.10
CA GLY A 90 9.34 7.76 13.01
C GLY A 90 9.52 7.00 14.33
N TYR A 91 8.61 6.07 14.67
CA TYR A 91 8.56 5.36 15.96
C TYR A 91 8.18 3.90 15.79
N PRO A 92 8.50 3.01 16.77
CA PRO A 92 8.05 1.63 16.80
C PRO A 92 6.52 1.49 16.66
N LEU A 93 6.08 0.29 16.26
CA LEU A 93 4.66 -0.02 16.10
C LEU A 93 3.92 -0.02 17.45
N LYS A 94 2.67 0.43 17.41
CA LYS A 94 1.67 0.13 18.43
C LYS A 94 0.83 -1.07 17.95
N GLU A 95 0.12 -1.71 18.87
CA GLU A 95 -0.68 -2.91 18.59
C GLU A 95 -1.69 -2.70 17.44
N ASP A 96 -2.34 -1.54 17.41
CA ASP A 96 -3.39 -1.15 16.46
C ASP A 96 -2.86 -0.50 15.17
N THR A 97 -1.55 -0.29 15.05
CA THR A 97 -0.97 0.48 13.93
C THR A 97 -1.38 -0.05 12.56
N HIS A 98 -1.48 -1.37 12.42
CA HIS A 98 -1.80 -2.02 11.16
C HIS A 98 -3.27 -1.82 10.72
N GLU A 99 -4.19 -1.55 11.65
CA GLU A 99 -5.60 -1.34 11.38
C GLU A 99 -5.84 -0.12 10.49
N HIS A 100 -5.00 0.91 10.60
CA HIS A 100 -5.07 2.11 9.77
C HIS A 100 -4.86 1.84 8.26
N TYR A 101 -4.31 0.68 7.92
CA TYR A 101 -4.01 0.28 6.54
C TYR A 101 -4.94 -0.81 6.02
N GLN A 102 -5.90 -1.29 6.84
CA GLN A 102 -6.80 -2.38 6.48
C GLN A 102 -7.54 -2.10 5.17
N ASP A 103 -8.17 -0.93 5.07
CA ASP A 103 -8.95 -0.53 3.89
C ASP A 103 -8.10 -0.50 2.61
N GLN A 104 -6.87 0.01 2.71
CA GLN A 104 -5.93 0.04 1.59
C GLN A 104 -5.58 -1.38 1.12
N MET A 105 -5.28 -2.27 2.05
CA MET A 105 -4.91 -3.66 1.73
C MET A 105 -6.09 -4.44 1.14
N ASP A 106 -7.29 -4.23 1.66
CA ASP A 106 -8.51 -4.84 1.13
C ASP A 106 -8.78 -4.38 -0.31
N ILE A 107 -8.64 -3.08 -0.59
CA ILE A 107 -8.82 -2.50 -1.92
C ILE A 107 -7.78 -3.04 -2.90
N TYR A 108 -6.51 -3.14 -2.53
CA TYR A 108 -5.47 -3.69 -3.41
C TYR A 108 -5.74 -5.13 -3.81
N ASN A 109 -6.13 -5.97 -2.84
CA ASN A 109 -6.50 -7.36 -3.12
C ASN A 109 -7.78 -7.46 -3.97
N PHE A 110 -8.76 -6.60 -3.71
CA PHE A 110 -9.96 -6.49 -4.55
C PHE A 110 -9.60 -6.16 -6.01
N LEU A 111 -8.75 -5.16 -6.24
CA LEU A 111 -8.33 -4.77 -7.58
C LEU A 111 -7.58 -5.89 -8.30
N LEU A 112 -6.66 -6.59 -7.64
CA LEU A 112 -5.98 -7.76 -8.20
C LEU A 112 -6.98 -8.84 -8.61
N ARG A 113 -7.94 -9.20 -7.75
CA ARG A 113 -8.96 -10.21 -8.05
C ARG A 113 -9.89 -9.79 -9.19
N LYS A 114 -10.24 -8.50 -9.28
CA LYS A 114 -11.04 -7.97 -10.40
C LYS A 114 -10.30 -7.99 -11.74
N ASN A 115 -8.98 -8.00 -11.71
CA ASN A 115 -8.12 -8.17 -12.89
C ASN A 115 -7.76 -9.63 -13.17
N GLY A 116 -8.41 -10.60 -12.51
CA GLY A 116 -8.24 -12.04 -12.78
C GLY A 116 -7.06 -12.70 -12.06
N TYR A 117 -6.40 -12.00 -11.14
CA TYR A 117 -5.33 -12.58 -10.34
C TYR A 117 -5.88 -13.22 -9.06
N GLU A 118 -5.47 -14.44 -8.78
CA GLU A 118 -5.74 -15.06 -7.49
C GLU A 118 -4.85 -14.47 -6.42
N THR A 119 -5.40 -14.13 -5.26
CA THR A 119 -4.65 -13.67 -4.10
C THR A 119 -4.88 -14.56 -2.89
N GLU A 120 -3.91 -14.61 -1.98
CA GLU A 120 -4.13 -15.19 -0.65
C GLU A 120 -5.12 -14.32 0.15
N ASP A 121 -5.73 -14.89 1.20
CA ASP A 121 -6.66 -14.18 2.09
C ASP A 121 -5.92 -13.38 3.19
N TYR A 122 -4.67 -13.04 2.91
CA TYR A 122 -3.83 -12.19 3.75
C TYR A 122 -2.82 -11.41 2.91
N THR A 123 -2.28 -10.38 3.52
CA THR A 123 -1.29 -9.46 2.96
C THR A 123 -0.21 -9.17 3.99
N TYR A 124 0.86 -8.51 3.60
CA TYR A 124 1.91 -8.07 4.51
C TYR A 124 2.11 -6.56 4.45
N LEU A 125 2.24 -5.93 5.63
CA LEU A 125 2.84 -4.62 5.80
C LEU A 125 4.25 -4.80 6.33
N LEU A 126 5.22 -4.18 5.67
CA LEU A 126 6.60 -4.15 6.13
C LEU A 126 6.92 -2.74 6.60
N PHE A 127 7.04 -2.60 7.90
CA PHE A 127 7.33 -1.32 8.54
C PHE A 127 8.83 -1.15 8.73
N TYR A 128 9.30 0.08 8.49
CA TYR A 128 10.64 0.52 8.80
C TYR A 128 10.57 1.68 9.79
N HIS A 129 11.29 1.60 10.90
CA HIS A 129 11.41 2.70 11.86
C HIS A 129 12.86 2.85 12.34
N PRO A 130 13.33 4.10 12.58
CA PRO A 130 14.69 4.34 13.03
C PRO A 130 14.88 3.74 14.43
N HIS A 131 16.08 3.19 14.67
CA HIS A 131 16.43 2.55 15.92
C HIS A 131 17.62 3.23 16.59
N GLN A 132 18.69 3.47 15.84
CA GLN A 132 19.91 4.10 16.37
C GLN A 132 20.71 4.79 15.26
N VAL A 133 21.67 5.59 15.67
CA VAL A 133 22.70 6.15 14.79
C VAL A 133 24.04 5.55 15.20
N GLU A 134 24.77 5.00 14.24
CA GLU A 134 26.13 4.48 14.45
C GLU A 134 27.16 5.62 14.52
N GLU A 135 28.37 5.31 15.02
CA GLU A 135 29.46 6.29 15.14
C GLU A 135 29.86 6.95 13.81
N ASN A 136 29.70 6.24 12.70
CA ASN A 136 29.93 6.73 11.33
C ASN A 136 28.79 7.60 10.77
N GLY A 137 27.74 7.85 11.56
CA GLY A 137 26.56 8.63 11.17
C GLY A 137 25.49 7.84 10.42
N HIS A 138 25.61 6.53 10.22
CA HIS A 138 24.58 5.73 9.60
C HIS A 138 23.37 5.59 10.52
N VAL A 139 22.18 5.86 9.98
CA VAL A 139 20.91 5.62 10.67
C VAL A 139 20.44 4.20 10.43
N CYS A 140 20.35 3.42 11.49
CA CYS A 140 19.86 2.04 11.43
C CYS A 140 18.36 1.99 11.61
N PHE A 141 17.68 1.16 10.81
CA PHE A 141 16.26 0.92 10.89
C PHE A 141 15.96 -0.51 11.35
N ASN A 142 15.01 -0.65 12.26
CA ASN A 142 14.35 -1.92 12.53
C ASN A 142 13.23 -2.14 11.53
N THR A 143 12.90 -3.43 11.32
CA THR A 143 11.81 -3.83 10.43
C THR A 143 10.83 -4.75 11.14
N ASP A 144 9.54 -4.48 10.96
CA ASP A 144 8.45 -5.30 11.46
C ASP A 144 7.57 -5.76 10.30
N LEU A 145 7.48 -7.09 10.13
CA LEU A 145 6.62 -7.70 9.13
C LEU A 145 5.30 -8.13 9.78
N VAL A 146 4.23 -7.41 9.44
CA VAL A 146 2.88 -7.65 10.00
C VAL A 146 2.00 -8.31 8.95
N LYS A 147 1.41 -9.45 9.30
CA LYS A 147 0.44 -10.17 8.47
C LYS A 147 -0.95 -9.68 8.78
N ILE A 148 -1.70 -9.26 7.74
CA ILE A 148 -3.07 -8.75 7.84
C ILE A 148 -4.01 -9.66 7.07
N LYS A 149 -5.16 -9.98 7.64
CA LYS A 149 -6.23 -10.71 6.97
C LYS A 149 -6.95 -9.79 5.99
N VAL A 150 -7.17 -10.26 4.76
CA VAL A 150 -7.89 -9.52 3.71
C VAL A 150 -9.39 -9.71 3.86
N ASN A 151 -10.14 -8.61 3.67
CA ASN A 151 -11.60 -8.59 3.65
C ASN A 151 -12.14 -7.94 2.36
N ILE A 152 -12.37 -8.74 1.33
CA ILE A 152 -12.87 -8.25 0.03
C ILE A 152 -14.25 -7.59 0.15
N LYS A 153 -15.12 -8.07 1.06
CA LYS A 153 -16.44 -7.45 1.28
C LYS A 153 -16.31 -6.03 1.83
N ASN A 154 -15.28 -5.77 2.65
CA ASN A 154 -14.99 -4.42 3.13
C ASN A 154 -14.64 -3.50 1.95
N ALA A 155 -13.71 -3.92 1.08
CA ALA A 155 -13.36 -3.15 -0.13
C ALA A 155 -14.59 -2.86 -1.01
N GLU A 156 -15.44 -3.86 -1.28
CA GLU A 156 -16.67 -3.67 -2.05
C GLU A 156 -17.62 -2.65 -1.40
N ASN A 157 -17.76 -2.69 -0.07
CA ASN A 157 -18.61 -1.76 0.65
C ASN A 157 -18.07 -0.32 0.62
N ILE A 158 -16.75 -0.17 0.77
CA ILE A 158 -16.08 1.14 0.67
C ILE A 158 -16.34 1.76 -0.71
N LEU A 159 -16.09 0.99 -1.78
CA LEU A 159 -16.26 1.46 -3.15
C LEU A 159 -17.72 1.79 -3.46
N LYS A 160 -18.68 0.95 -3.03
CA LYS A 160 -20.12 1.26 -3.16
C LYS A 160 -20.50 2.55 -2.46
N LYS A 161 -20.00 2.76 -1.23
CA LYS A 161 -20.26 4.01 -0.49
C LYS A 161 -19.65 5.22 -1.20
N ALA A 162 -18.41 5.10 -1.71
CA ALA A 162 -17.75 6.19 -2.44
C ALA A 162 -18.54 6.57 -3.70
N VAL A 163 -18.94 5.60 -4.53
CA VAL A 163 -19.75 5.84 -5.72
C VAL A 163 -21.09 6.49 -5.35
N LYS A 164 -21.76 6.01 -4.29
CA LYS A 164 -23.03 6.60 -3.82
C LYS A 164 -22.85 8.06 -3.43
N VAL A 165 -21.75 8.43 -2.78
CA VAL A 165 -21.47 9.84 -2.44
C VAL A 165 -21.27 10.68 -3.68
N LEU A 166 -20.54 10.17 -4.69
CA LEU A 166 -20.32 10.87 -5.96
C LEU A 166 -21.61 11.07 -6.77
N GLU A 167 -22.59 10.18 -6.65
CA GLU A 167 -23.89 10.23 -7.31
C GLU A 167 -24.97 10.99 -6.52
N SER A 168 -24.67 11.41 -5.30
CA SER A 168 -25.60 12.15 -4.42
C SER A 168 -25.35 13.66 -4.47
N GLU A 169 -26.24 14.42 -3.84
CA GLU A 169 -25.95 15.83 -3.57
C GLU A 169 -24.69 15.98 -2.71
N MET A 170 -24.04 17.15 -2.87
CA MET A 170 -22.83 17.46 -2.11
C MET A 170 -23.08 17.27 -0.60
N PRO A 171 -22.25 16.48 0.09
CA PRO A 171 -22.39 16.30 1.54
C PRO A 171 -22.24 17.63 2.29
N LYS A 172 -22.95 17.75 3.41
CA LYS A 172 -22.78 18.90 4.30
C LYS A 172 -21.35 18.99 4.79
N PRO A 173 -20.81 20.22 4.96
CA PRO A 173 -19.48 20.41 5.53
C PRO A 173 -19.33 19.68 6.87
N ASN A 174 -18.20 19.00 7.05
CA ASN A 174 -17.90 18.33 8.31
C ASN A 174 -17.17 19.31 9.24
N GLU A 175 -17.69 19.49 10.45
CA GLU A 175 -17.13 20.42 11.44
C GLU A 175 -15.70 20.08 11.89
N ASN A 176 -15.31 18.82 11.79
CA ASN A 176 -13.95 18.37 12.11
C ASN A 176 -13.01 18.34 10.89
N CYS A 177 -13.49 18.69 9.71
CA CYS A 177 -12.68 18.72 8.49
C CYS A 177 -11.99 20.08 8.32
N GLY A 178 -10.65 20.09 8.34
CA GLY A 178 -9.86 21.32 8.14
C GLY A 178 -10.12 22.00 6.79
N TYR A 179 -10.35 21.20 5.73
CA TYR A 179 -10.69 21.75 4.39
C TYR A 179 -12.06 22.41 4.37
N CYS A 180 -13.06 21.82 5.01
CA CYS A 180 -14.39 22.43 5.10
C CYS A 180 -14.33 23.76 5.87
N LYS A 181 -13.58 23.82 6.97
CA LYS A 181 -13.36 25.05 7.73
C LYS A 181 -12.62 26.10 6.91
N TRP A 182 -11.60 25.68 6.17
CA TRP A 182 -10.86 26.59 5.31
C TRP A 182 -11.76 27.20 4.23
N VAL A 183 -12.54 26.39 3.51
CA VAL A 183 -13.48 26.87 2.48
C VAL A 183 -14.54 27.80 3.07
N ALA A 184 -15.08 27.49 4.26
CA ALA A 184 -16.08 28.33 4.92
C ALA A 184 -15.51 29.73 5.32
N ASN A 185 -14.20 29.81 5.56
CA ASN A 185 -13.51 31.05 5.93
C ASN A 185 -12.99 31.82 4.69
N CYS A 186 -12.90 31.19 3.52
CA CYS A 186 -12.58 31.88 2.27
C CYS A 186 -13.84 32.62 1.78
N ARG A 187 -13.95 33.88 2.13
CA ARG A 187 -14.94 34.78 1.52
C ARG A 187 -14.46 35.11 0.08
N PHE A 188 -15.06 34.49 -0.90
CA PHE A 188 -14.96 34.90 -2.28
C PHE A 188 -15.98 36.01 -2.55
#